data_a9974b600d74cbde6259593d6a1cbe29
#
_entry.id   a9974b600d74cbde6259593d6a1cbe29
#
_cell.length_a   1.000
_cell.length_b   1.000
_cell.length_c   1.000
_cell.angle_alpha   90.00
_cell.angle_beta   90.00
_cell.angle_gamma   90.00
#
_symmetry.space_group_name_H-M   'P 1'
#
loop_
_entity.id
_entity.type
_entity.pdbx_description
1 polymer ?
#
loop_
_entity_poly.entity_id
_entity_poly.type
_entity_poly.pdbx_seq_one_letter_code
_entity_poly.pdbx_strand_id
1 'polypeptide(L)'
;MLIIDSFGKNIYIEDDLVGYLKDNLMYIKGNKFADITDDGIISFGPKKLGYVDDDGSIIINGKEVGYIDQDNNFVFYKSLGIKI
;
A
#
# COMPACT_ATOMS: atom_id res chain seq x y z
N MET A 1 16.26 -7.17 -2.62
CA MET A 1 15.42 -5.96 -2.53
C MET A 1 14.05 -6.25 -3.13
N LEU A 2 13.01 -5.88 -2.42
CA LEU A 2 11.65 -6.05 -2.93
C LEU A 2 11.36 -4.97 -3.95
N ILE A 3 10.88 -5.37 -5.12
CA ILE A 3 10.47 -4.44 -6.17
C ILE A 3 8.95 -4.41 -6.19
N ILE A 4 8.38 -3.23 -6.04
CA ILE A 4 6.93 -3.06 -6.04
C ILE A 4 6.46 -2.85 -7.47
N ASP A 5 5.63 -3.77 -7.94
CA ASP A 5 4.95 -3.63 -9.23
C ASP A 5 3.61 -2.95 -8.95
N SER A 6 3.53 -1.66 -9.22
CA SER A 6 2.33 -0.88 -8.94
C SER A 6 1.30 -0.96 -10.05
N PHE A 7 1.58 -1.75 -11.11
CA PHE A 7 0.70 -1.78 -12.26
C PHE A 7 -0.30 -2.91 -12.14
N GLY A 8 -1.59 -2.57 -12.04
CA GLY A 8 -2.66 -3.55 -12.03
C GLY A 8 -2.81 -4.36 -10.76
N LYS A 9 -2.21 -3.92 -9.65
CA LYS A 9 -2.33 -4.64 -8.38
C LYS A 9 -3.48 -4.10 -7.56
N ASN A 10 -3.99 -4.93 -6.67
CA ASN A 10 -5.16 -4.60 -5.86
C ASN A 10 -4.79 -4.26 -4.43
N ILE A 11 -5.67 -3.53 -3.78
CA ILE A 11 -5.53 -3.19 -2.36
C ILE A 11 -6.72 -3.80 -1.63
N TYR A 12 -6.42 -4.58 -0.59
CA TYR A 12 -7.43 -5.21 0.28
C TYR A 12 -7.31 -4.66 1.68
N ILE A 13 -8.44 -4.58 2.37
CA ILE A 13 -8.46 -4.42 3.83
C ILE A 13 -9.07 -5.71 4.34
N GLU A 14 -8.28 -6.51 5.03
CA GLU A 14 -8.61 -7.89 5.37
C GLU A 14 -8.97 -8.64 4.07
N ASP A 15 -10.19 -9.10 3.92
CA ASP A 15 -10.62 -9.83 2.73
C ASP A 15 -11.37 -8.97 1.73
N ASP A 16 -11.55 -7.69 2.01
CA ASP A 16 -12.36 -6.80 1.17
C ASP A 16 -11.49 -6.06 0.17
N LEU A 17 -11.84 -6.16 -1.10
CA LEU A 17 -11.18 -5.39 -2.15
C LEU A 17 -11.65 -3.94 -2.06
N VAL A 18 -10.74 -3.03 -1.76
CA VAL A 18 -11.08 -1.63 -1.54
C VAL A 18 -10.40 -0.67 -2.52
N GLY A 19 -9.41 -1.13 -3.26
CA GLY A 19 -8.70 -0.24 -4.16
C GLY A 19 -7.71 -0.94 -5.06
N TYR A 20 -6.84 -0.14 -5.65
CA TYR A 20 -5.86 -0.66 -6.62
C TYR A 20 -4.66 0.27 -6.70
N LEU A 21 -3.60 -0.24 -7.32
CA LEU A 21 -2.38 0.50 -7.63
C LEU A 21 -2.32 0.76 -9.12
N LYS A 22 -1.96 1.98 -9.49
CA LYS A 22 -1.78 2.34 -10.89
C LYS A 22 -0.76 3.46 -10.98
N ASP A 23 0.27 3.26 -11.80
CA ASP A 23 1.27 4.29 -12.10
C ASP A 23 1.91 4.88 -10.84
N ASN A 24 2.28 4.02 -9.89
CA ASN A 24 2.88 4.43 -8.61
C ASN A 24 1.94 5.25 -7.74
N LEU A 25 0.63 5.08 -7.95
CA LEU A 25 -0.40 5.72 -7.13
C LEU A 25 -1.26 4.65 -6.47
N MET A 26 -1.66 4.90 -5.24
CA MET A 26 -2.56 4.02 -4.49
C MET A 26 -3.92 4.67 -4.43
N TYR A 27 -4.96 3.96 -4.90
CA TYR A 27 -6.34 4.44 -4.89
C TYR A 27 -7.18 3.58 -3.96
N ILE A 28 -8.02 4.20 -3.16
CA ILE A 28 -8.99 3.50 -2.31
C ILE A 28 -10.35 4.11 -2.59
N LYS A 29 -11.30 3.26 -3.01
CA LYS A 29 -12.66 3.65 -3.38
C LYS A 29 -12.69 4.79 -4.40
N GLY A 30 -11.78 4.70 -5.36
CA GLY A 30 -11.72 5.67 -6.46
C GLY A 30 -10.97 6.96 -6.15
N ASN A 31 -10.48 7.12 -4.92
CA ASN A 31 -9.77 8.33 -4.52
C ASN A 31 -8.30 8.01 -4.28
N LYS A 32 -7.42 8.93 -4.70
CA LYS A 32 -6.01 8.76 -4.44
C LYS A 32 -5.75 8.80 -2.94
N PHE A 33 -5.11 7.75 -2.45
CA PHE A 33 -4.73 7.66 -1.05
C PHE A 33 -3.28 8.08 -0.82
N ALA A 34 -2.37 7.59 -1.68
CA ALA A 34 -0.94 7.82 -1.47
C ALA A 34 -0.17 7.59 -2.76
N ASP A 35 1.08 8.02 -2.76
CA ASP A 35 2.06 7.68 -3.79
C ASP A 35 2.91 6.53 -3.28
N ILE A 36 3.44 5.70 -4.17
CA ILE A 36 4.36 4.64 -3.80
C ILE A 36 5.48 4.56 -4.83
N THR A 37 6.71 4.46 -4.34
CA THR A 37 7.87 4.31 -5.22
C THR A 37 8.12 2.83 -5.52
N ASP A 38 8.96 2.57 -6.54
CA ASP A 38 9.30 1.19 -6.90
C ASP A 38 10.06 0.46 -5.80
N ASP A 39 10.73 1.19 -4.93
CA ASP A 39 11.44 0.59 -3.79
C ASP A 39 10.60 0.59 -2.51
N GLY A 40 9.31 0.89 -2.62
CA GLY A 40 8.38 0.68 -1.53
C GLY A 40 8.18 1.83 -0.56
N ILE A 41 8.57 3.05 -0.92
CA ILE A 41 8.33 4.22 -0.06
C ILE A 41 6.92 4.72 -0.32
N ILE A 42 6.13 4.85 0.75
CA ILE A 42 4.75 5.32 0.69
C ILE A 42 4.70 6.74 1.21
N SER A 43 4.12 7.65 0.43
CA SER A 43 4.06 9.06 0.81
C SER A 43 2.77 9.71 0.34
N PHE A 44 2.43 10.82 0.99
CA PHE A 44 1.28 11.64 0.61
C PHE A 44 1.80 13.05 0.36
N GLY A 45 1.91 13.42 -0.91
CA GLY A 45 2.58 14.66 -1.29
C GLY A 45 4.04 14.63 -0.81
N PRO A 46 4.53 15.68 -0.16
CA PRO A 46 5.91 15.69 0.36
C PRO A 46 6.08 14.89 1.66
N LYS A 47 4.99 14.41 2.25
CA LYS A 47 5.03 13.74 3.54
C LYS A 47 5.19 12.24 3.37
N LYS A 48 6.28 11.68 3.92
CA LYS A 48 6.48 10.24 3.93
C LYS A 48 5.58 9.61 5.00
N LEU A 49 4.76 8.64 4.60
CA LEU A 49 3.88 7.93 5.53
C LEU A 49 4.53 6.65 6.06
N GLY A 50 5.25 5.94 5.22
CA GLY A 50 5.83 4.67 5.60
C GLY A 50 6.55 3.99 4.44
N TYR A 51 6.64 2.68 4.52
CA TYR A 51 7.38 1.92 3.51
C TYR A 51 6.97 0.45 3.55
N VAL A 52 7.37 -0.26 2.49
CA VAL A 52 7.26 -1.73 2.45
C VAL A 52 8.68 -2.25 2.64
N ASP A 53 8.88 -3.11 3.63
CA ASP A 53 10.20 -3.64 3.90
C ASP A 53 10.51 -4.87 3.05
N ASP A 54 11.73 -5.41 3.18
CA ASP A 54 12.21 -6.46 2.30
C ASP A 54 11.47 -7.79 2.44
N ASP A 55 10.78 -8.01 3.54
CA ASP A 55 10.01 -9.23 3.74
C ASP A 55 8.54 -9.07 3.36
N GLY A 56 8.18 -7.92 2.82
CA GLY A 56 6.81 -7.67 2.37
C GLY A 56 5.89 -7.07 3.42
N SER A 57 6.40 -6.68 4.57
CA SER A 57 5.57 -6.02 5.58
C SER A 57 5.36 -4.56 5.22
N ILE A 58 4.14 -4.07 5.38
CA ILE A 58 3.80 -2.67 5.15
C ILE A 58 3.87 -1.94 6.49
N ILE A 59 4.73 -0.94 6.58
CA ILE A 59 4.98 -0.20 7.82
C ILE A 59 4.49 1.23 7.63
N ILE A 60 3.61 1.69 8.50
CA ILE A 60 3.16 3.09 8.50
C ILE A 60 3.26 3.61 9.93
N ASN A 61 3.94 4.74 10.08
CA ASN A 61 4.19 5.35 11.38
C ASN A 61 4.86 4.38 12.36
N GLY A 62 5.80 3.57 11.84
CA GLY A 62 6.55 2.63 12.66
C GLY A 62 5.82 1.37 13.05
N LYS A 63 4.62 1.15 12.55
CA LYS A 63 3.82 -0.04 12.88
C LYS A 63 3.55 -0.87 11.65
N GLU A 64 3.61 -2.19 11.80
CA GLU A 64 3.21 -3.08 10.72
C GLU A 64 1.69 -3.03 10.59
N VAL A 65 1.21 -2.64 9.42
CA VAL A 65 -0.22 -2.42 9.18
C VAL A 65 -0.78 -3.37 8.13
N GLY A 66 0.08 -4.15 7.49
CA GLY A 66 -0.33 -5.09 6.46
C GLY A 66 0.85 -5.79 5.84
N TYR A 67 0.63 -6.40 4.69
CA TYR A 67 1.69 -7.14 4.00
C TYR A 67 1.41 -7.18 2.51
N ILE A 68 2.45 -7.54 1.75
CA ILE A 68 2.32 -7.81 0.32
C ILE A 68 2.12 -9.31 0.16
N ASP A 69 1.04 -9.73 -0.48
CA ASP A 69 0.76 -11.15 -0.63
C ASP A 69 1.57 -11.75 -1.79
N GLN A 70 1.39 -13.05 -2.02
CA GLN A 70 2.17 -13.76 -3.04
C GLN A 70 1.86 -13.30 -4.46
N ASP A 71 0.73 -12.62 -4.67
CA ASP A 71 0.35 -12.05 -5.97
C ASP A 71 0.73 -10.57 -6.08
N ASN A 72 1.48 -10.07 -5.10
CA ASN A 72 1.92 -8.68 -5.00
C ASN A 72 0.77 -7.69 -4.78
N ASN A 73 -0.32 -8.15 -4.18
CA ASN A 73 -1.39 -7.27 -3.76
C ASN A 73 -1.09 -6.72 -2.36
N PHE A 74 -1.58 -5.52 -2.09
CA PHE A 74 -1.44 -4.91 -0.78
C PHE A 74 -2.60 -5.33 0.11
N VAL A 75 -2.31 -5.92 1.26
CA VAL A 75 -3.33 -6.38 2.19
C VAL A 75 -3.11 -5.68 3.53
N PHE A 76 -4.07 -4.88 3.94
CA PHE A 76 -4.04 -4.20 5.23
C PHE A 76 -4.85 -5.00 6.24
N TYR A 77 -4.38 -5.05 7.49
CA TYR A 77 -5.06 -5.83 8.53
C TYR A 77 -6.41 -5.23 8.90
N LYS A 78 -6.49 -3.89 8.93
CA LYS A 78 -7.74 -3.16 9.22
C LYS A 78 -7.66 -1.83 8.50
N SER A 79 -8.71 -1.03 8.62
CA SER A 79 -8.75 0.27 7.95
C SER A 79 -7.71 1.25 8.49
N LEU A 80 -7.23 1.09 9.73
CA LEU A 80 -6.10 1.83 10.31
C LEU A 80 -6.24 3.34 10.22
N GLY A 81 -7.47 3.84 10.32
CA GLY A 81 -7.72 5.25 10.19
C GLY A 81 -7.80 5.73 8.76
N ILE A 82 -7.68 4.84 7.77
CA ILE A 82 -7.94 5.17 6.38
C ILE A 82 -9.44 5.38 6.26
N LYS A 83 -9.82 6.56 5.84
CA LYS A 83 -11.24 6.84 5.64
C LYS A 83 -11.65 6.34 4.27
N ILE A 84 -12.47 5.35 4.30
CA ILE A 84 -12.93 4.69 3.10
C ILE A 84 -14.36 5.10 2.82
#